data_5bf5613fc01badedf04bd591fdee5752
#
_entry.id   5bf5613fc01badedf04bd591fdee5752
#
_cell.length_a   1.000
_cell.length_b   1.000
_cell.length_c   1.000
_cell.angle_alpha   90.00
_cell.angle_beta   90.00
_cell.angle_gamma   90.00
#
_symmetry.space_group_name_H-M   'P 1'
#
loop_
_entity.id
_entity.type
_entity.pdbx_description
1 polymer ?
#
loop_
_entity_poly.entity_id
_entity_poly.type
_entity_poly.pdbx_seq_one_letter_code
_entity_poly.pdbx_strand_id
1 'polypeptide(L)'
;GSSACFPALRPREIDGVKYIDGGWRDNMPLDLAAAMGAGELLAVDVNGVGITRPNTTGLPTRIIRSHWNLGPTLDFAPERAARNIALGYFDTMRLFDRMGGTAYGILPDSSAFLKNFAERYQLRLAEVAARSPAIDLVEKTARQLANYPAPFAPNPSAPTAAALAPLELAAEHLNVPADMPYTPKLLAATVMGSFEKDPADRFPALLDGKDGSLVAEKAMAAAAPEEFVTALVSRTLADVPLF
;
A
#
# COMPACT_ATOMS: atom_id res chain seq x y z
N GLY A 1 2.80 -3.84 33.13
CA GLY A 1 2.38 -5.24 33.02
C GLY A 1 1.94 -5.59 31.63
N SER A 2 1.11 -4.76 31.00
CA SER A 2 0.55 -5.01 29.66
C SER A 2 1.59 -4.99 28.53
N SER A 3 2.79 -4.45 28.77
CA SER A 3 3.89 -4.36 27.79
C SER A 3 5.09 -5.24 28.18
N ALA A 4 4.94 -6.17 29.14
CA ALA A 4 5.98 -7.10 29.55
C ALA A 4 6.12 -8.24 28.53
N CYS A 5 6.69 -7.94 27.36
CA CYS A 5 6.85 -8.89 26.25
C CYS A 5 7.82 -10.02 26.61
N PHE A 6 7.28 -11.10 27.17
CA PHE A 6 8.04 -12.30 27.52
C PHE A 6 8.48 -13.06 26.25
N PRO A 7 9.69 -13.65 26.14
CA PRO A 7 10.72 -13.70 27.19
C PRO A 7 11.69 -12.49 27.21
N ALA A 8 11.55 -11.52 26.31
CA ALA A 8 12.46 -10.37 26.22
C ALA A 8 12.40 -9.49 27.50
N LEU A 9 11.20 -9.33 28.06
CA LEU A 9 10.99 -8.60 29.31
C LEU A 9 10.46 -9.54 30.40
N ARG A 10 10.84 -9.28 31.65
CA ARG A 10 10.38 -10.09 32.79
C ARG A 10 8.91 -9.81 33.10
N PRO A 11 8.13 -10.84 33.51
CA PRO A 11 6.79 -10.63 34.02
C PRO A 11 6.76 -9.59 35.13
N ARG A 12 5.74 -8.74 35.15
CA ARG A 12 5.52 -7.78 36.24
C ARG A 12 4.63 -8.41 37.29
N GLU A 13 5.06 -8.41 38.54
CA GLU A 13 4.25 -8.87 39.68
C GLU A 13 3.48 -7.70 40.27
N ILE A 14 2.16 -7.87 40.44
CA ILE A 14 1.23 -6.93 41.06
C ILE A 14 0.35 -7.76 41.99
N ASP A 15 0.33 -7.44 43.27
CA ASP A 15 -0.46 -8.13 44.32
C ASP A 15 -0.26 -9.66 44.30
N GLY A 16 0.99 -10.12 44.13
CA GLY A 16 1.32 -11.53 44.06
C GLY A 16 0.97 -12.27 42.78
N VAL A 17 0.37 -11.57 41.79
CA VAL A 17 0.03 -12.12 40.48
C VAL A 17 1.01 -11.65 39.43
N LYS A 18 1.52 -12.57 38.61
CA LYS A 18 2.44 -12.26 37.52
C LYS A 18 1.68 -11.93 36.25
N TYR A 19 1.98 -10.77 35.67
CA TYR A 19 1.42 -10.28 34.42
C TYR A 19 2.50 -10.27 33.34
N ILE A 20 2.08 -10.57 32.12
CA ILE A 20 2.85 -10.47 30.88
C ILE A 20 2.08 -9.62 29.86
N ASP A 21 2.70 -9.34 28.72
CA ASP A 21 2.10 -8.63 27.62
C ASP A 21 0.76 -9.23 27.18
N GLY A 22 -0.25 -8.37 27.02
CA GLY A 22 -1.60 -8.77 26.62
C GLY A 22 -1.68 -9.39 25.24
N GLY A 23 -0.71 -9.10 24.37
CA GLY A 23 -0.60 -9.66 23.02
C GLY A 23 -0.44 -11.19 22.97
N TRP A 24 -0.03 -11.81 24.07
CA TRP A 24 -0.02 -13.27 24.22
C TRP A 24 -1.44 -13.86 24.29
N ARG A 25 -2.42 -13.08 24.69
CA ARG A 25 -3.82 -13.48 24.69
C ARG A 25 -4.55 -12.98 23.46
N ASP A 26 -4.45 -11.69 23.20
CA ASP A 26 -5.07 -11.02 22.05
C ASP A 26 -4.47 -9.63 21.83
N ASN A 27 -3.92 -9.39 20.64
CA ASN A 27 -3.40 -8.08 20.25
C ASN A 27 -4.50 -7.04 20.00
N MET A 28 -5.72 -7.51 19.66
CA MET A 28 -6.89 -6.66 19.43
C MET A 28 -8.08 -7.21 20.22
N PRO A 29 -8.20 -6.93 21.51
CA PRO A 29 -9.23 -7.51 22.37
C PRO A 29 -10.61 -6.87 22.14
N LEU A 30 -11.18 -7.07 20.94
CA LEU A 30 -12.45 -6.49 20.51
C LEU A 30 -13.64 -7.01 21.32
N ASP A 31 -13.59 -8.27 21.72
CA ASP A 31 -14.57 -8.91 22.60
C ASP A 31 -14.62 -8.25 23.98
N LEU A 32 -13.48 -7.84 24.51
CA LEU A 32 -13.43 -7.11 25.77
C LEU A 32 -14.08 -5.72 25.64
N ALA A 33 -13.80 -4.99 24.57
CA ALA A 33 -14.43 -3.69 24.32
C ALA A 33 -15.96 -3.82 24.17
N ALA A 34 -16.42 -4.85 23.46
CA ALA A 34 -17.84 -5.16 23.35
C ALA A 34 -18.47 -5.49 24.72
N ALA A 35 -17.79 -6.31 25.54
CA ALA A 35 -18.24 -6.66 26.91
C ALA A 35 -18.30 -5.43 27.85
N MET A 36 -17.48 -4.41 27.58
CA MET A 36 -17.50 -3.12 28.28
C MET A 36 -18.62 -2.17 27.80
N GLY A 37 -19.45 -2.60 26.83
CA GLY A 37 -20.61 -1.85 26.36
C GLY A 37 -20.37 -0.99 25.11
N ALA A 38 -19.30 -1.24 24.35
CA ALA A 38 -19.09 -0.56 23.08
C ALA A 38 -20.21 -0.90 22.08
N GLY A 39 -20.76 0.12 21.39
CA GLY A 39 -21.74 -0.04 20.31
C GLY A 39 -21.09 -0.13 18.92
N GLU A 40 -19.88 0.39 18.77
CA GLU A 40 -19.04 0.27 17.58
C GLU A 40 -17.57 0.18 18.01
N LEU A 41 -16.72 -0.32 17.13
CA LEU A 41 -15.31 -0.58 17.41
C LEU A 41 -14.40 0.14 16.40
N LEU A 42 -13.41 0.83 16.93
CA LEU A 42 -12.28 1.33 16.15
C LEU A 42 -11.00 0.69 16.69
N ALA A 43 -10.37 -0.14 15.90
CA ALA A 43 -9.14 -0.84 16.26
C ALA A 43 -7.93 -0.29 15.48
N VAL A 44 -6.77 -0.33 16.12
CA VAL A 44 -5.49 -0.01 15.48
C VAL A 44 -4.62 -1.26 15.51
N ASP A 45 -4.33 -1.81 14.33
CA ASP A 45 -3.46 -2.97 14.17
C ASP A 45 -2.06 -2.52 13.76
N VAL A 46 -1.13 -2.64 14.68
CA VAL A 46 0.29 -2.31 14.46
C VAL A 46 1.13 -3.54 14.06
N ASN A 47 0.48 -4.65 13.69
CA ASN A 47 1.13 -5.91 13.37
C ASN A 47 2.09 -6.38 14.48
N GLY A 48 1.72 -6.17 15.74
CA GLY A 48 2.50 -6.57 16.91
C GLY A 48 2.68 -8.08 16.98
N VAL A 49 3.81 -8.50 17.59
CA VAL A 49 4.06 -9.92 17.87
C VAL A 49 3.03 -10.42 18.89
N GLY A 50 2.38 -11.55 18.60
CA GLY A 50 1.39 -12.14 19.49
C GLY A 50 0.22 -12.79 18.75
N ILE A 51 -0.89 -12.96 19.45
CA ILE A 51 -2.10 -13.58 18.92
C ILE A 51 -3.10 -12.49 18.57
N THR A 52 -3.65 -12.51 17.37
CA THR A 52 -4.81 -11.69 16.99
C THR A 52 -5.99 -12.61 16.77
N ARG A 53 -7.04 -12.46 17.55
CA ARG A 53 -8.25 -13.26 17.43
C ARG A 53 -9.20 -12.70 16.39
N PRO A 54 -9.99 -13.56 15.71
CA PRO A 54 -11.05 -13.10 14.82
C PRO A 54 -12.08 -12.24 15.56
N ASN A 55 -12.60 -11.21 14.89
CA ASN A 55 -13.72 -10.44 15.43
C ASN A 55 -15.01 -11.29 15.39
N THR A 56 -15.53 -11.63 16.55
CA THR A 56 -16.79 -12.37 16.73
C THR A 56 -17.88 -11.55 17.38
N THR A 57 -17.66 -10.25 17.59
CA THR A 57 -18.58 -9.39 18.34
C THR A 57 -19.89 -9.08 17.60
N GLY A 58 -19.88 -9.15 16.26
CA GLY A 58 -21.00 -8.71 15.42
C GLY A 58 -21.20 -7.19 15.38
N LEU A 59 -20.36 -6.41 16.06
CA LEU A 59 -20.44 -4.95 16.08
C LEU A 59 -19.80 -4.33 14.82
N PRO A 60 -20.30 -3.17 14.36
CA PRO A 60 -19.62 -2.38 13.35
C PRO A 60 -18.18 -2.12 13.78
N THR A 61 -17.21 -2.54 12.95
CA THR A 61 -15.79 -2.47 13.30
C THR A 61 -15.01 -1.85 12.17
N ARG A 62 -14.20 -0.84 12.49
CA ARG A 62 -13.21 -0.26 11.59
C ARG A 62 -11.83 -0.58 12.12
N ILE A 63 -10.91 -0.97 11.21
CA ILE A 63 -9.54 -1.32 11.59
C ILE A 63 -8.57 -0.42 10.82
N ILE A 64 -7.77 0.34 11.55
CA ILE A 64 -6.62 1.06 11.01
C ILE A 64 -5.47 0.07 10.96
N ARG A 65 -4.95 -0.16 9.76
CA ARG A 65 -3.80 -1.05 9.54
C ARG A 65 -2.88 -0.44 8.51
N SER A 66 -1.58 -0.44 8.79
CA SER A 66 -0.61 0.05 7.81
C SER A 66 -0.39 -0.95 6.69
N HIS A 67 -0.29 -0.43 5.46
CA HIS A 67 0.22 -1.15 4.31
C HIS A 67 1.72 -1.47 4.49
N TRP A 68 2.45 -0.57 5.13
CA TRP A 68 3.89 -0.63 5.26
C TRP A 68 4.35 -1.47 6.46
N ASN A 69 5.51 -2.11 6.29
CA ASN A 69 6.19 -2.71 7.42
C ASN A 69 6.65 -1.61 8.40
N LEU A 70 6.16 -1.69 9.63
CA LEU A 70 6.48 -0.74 10.69
C LEU A 70 7.83 -1.03 11.37
N GLY A 71 8.48 -2.14 11.03
CA GLY A 71 9.74 -2.58 11.61
C GLY A 71 9.59 -3.39 12.90
N PRO A 72 10.73 -3.77 13.53
CA PRO A 72 10.73 -4.55 14.75
C PRO A 72 10.10 -3.82 15.94
N THR A 73 9.31 -4.52 16.75
CA THR A 73 8.58 -3.97 17.90
C THR A 73 9.47 -3.31 18.95
N LEU A 74 10.71 -3.78 19.11
CA LEU A 74 11.66 -3.26 20.10
C LEU A 74 12.74 -2.34 19.50
N ASP A 75 12.52 -1.85 18.28
CA ASP A 75 13.40 -0.85 17.68
C ASP A 75 12.84 0.56 17.92
N PHE A 76 13.54 1.31 18.75
CA PHE A 76 13.18 2.64 19.20
C PHE A 76 13.90 3.77 18.42
N ALA A 77 14.32 3.53 17.18
CA ALA A 77 14.94 4.54 16.33
C ALA A 77 13.98 5.73 16.10
N PRO A 78 14.41 6.99 16.41
CA PRO A 78 13.54 8.17 16.30
C PRO A 78 12.98 8.38 14.90
N GLU A 79 13.79 8.16 13.86
CA GLU A 79 13.40 8.32 12.46
C GLU A 79 12.29 7.33 12.08
N ARG A 80 12.40 6.08 12.55
CA ARG A 80 11.35 5.07 12.34
C ARG A 80 10.07 5.43 13.08
N ALA A 81 10.19 5.90 14.32
CA ALA A 81 9.04 6.34 15.09
C ALA A 81 8.31 7.51 14.38
N ALA A 82 9.05 8.50 13.90
CA ALA A 82 8.49 9.63 13.14
C ALA A 82 7.79 9.16 11.86
N ARG A 83 8.44 8.28 11.08
CA ARG A 83 7.84 7.67 9.90
C ARG A 83 6.55 6.92 10.23
N ASN A 84 6.56 6.07 11.24
CA ASN A 84 5.40 5.26 11.61
C ASN A 84 4.23 6.13 12.12
N ILE A 85 4.51 7.24 12.80
CA ILE A 85 3.49 8.22 13.20
C ILE A 85 2.84 8.85 11.95
N ALA A 86 3.63 9.25 10.96
CA ALA A 86 3.11 9.81 9.71
C ALA A 86 2.25 8.78 8.95
N LEU A 87 2.73 7.53 8.83
CA LEU A 87 1.98 6.44 8.20
C LEU A 87 0.63 6.19 8.90
N GLY A 88 0.63 6.08 10.23
CA GLY A 88 -0.60 5.90 11.00
C GLY A 88 -1.59 7.06 10.86
N TYR A 89 -1.09 8.28 10.73
CA TYR A 89 -1.92 9.43 10.41
C TYR A 89 -2.57 9.27 9.02
N PHE A 90 -1.81 8.91 7.98
CA PHE A 90 -2.36 8.72 6.63
C PHE A 90 -3.34 7.54 6.57
N ASP A 91 -3.04 6.42 7.25
CA ASP A 91 -3.94 5.28 7.36
C ASP A 91 -5.29 5.69 7.97
N THR A 92 -5.23 6.49 9.03
CA THR A 92 -6.43 7.02 9.68
C THR A 92 -7.20 7.96 8.75
N MET A 93 -6.51 8.89 8.08
CA MET A 93 -7.16 9.84 7.17
C MET A 93 -7.84 9.12 5.99
N ARG A 94 -7.24 8.03 5.48
CA ARG A 94 -7.87 7.18 4.45
C ARG A 94 -9.11 6.47 4.97
N LEU A 95 -9.04 5.90 6.17
CA LEU A 95 -10.20 5.21 6.78
C LEU A 95 -11.41 6.13 6.94
N PHE A 96 -11.19 7.43 7.13
CA PHE A 96 -12.24 8.45 7.26
C PHE A 96 -12.49 9.26 5.99
N ASP A 97 -12.07 8.76 4.83
CA ASP A 97 -12.27 9.38 3.50
C ASP A 97 -11.74 10.83 3.38
N ARG A 98 -10.72 11.17 4.18
CA ARG A 98 -10.06 12.49 4.13
C ARG A 98 -8.84 12.52 3.20
N MET A 99 -8.31 11.36 2.86
CA MET A 99 -7.23 11.18 1.89
C MET A 99 -7.56 9.99 0.99
N GLY A 100 -7.04 10.02 -0.23
CA GLY A 100 -7.03 8.89 -1.16
C GLY A 100 -5.80 8.02 -1.01
N GLY A 101 -5.67 7.07 -1.96
CA GLY A 101 -4.56 6.12 -2.01
C GLY A 101 -4.76 4.89 -1.14
N THR A 102 -3.80 3.99 -1.24
CA THR A 102 -3.77 2.73 -0.49
C THR A 102 -2.48 2.59 0.30
N ALA A 103 -1.35 2.78 -0.36
CA ALA A 103 -0.02 2.75 0.25
C ALA A 103 0.45 4.15 0.66
N TYR A 104 0.12 5.15 -0.16
CA TYR A 104 0.53 6.54 0.03
C TYR A 104 -0.64 7.40 0.53
N GLY A 105 -0.33 8.46 1.27
CA GLY A 105 -1.32 9.48 1.64
C GLY A 105 -1.57 10.43 0.47
N ILE A 106 -2.66 10.24 -0.27
CA ILE A 106 -2.97 11.04 -1.45
C ILE A 106 -3.97 12.14 -1.09
N LEU A 107 -3.54 13.36 -1.22
CA LEU A 107 -4.37 14.54 -1.03
C LEU A 107 -5.47 14.62 -2.12
N PRO A 108 -6.67 15.10 -1.77
CA PRO A 108 -7.70 15.38 -2.76
C PRO A 108 -7.16 16.30 -3.86
N ASP A 109 -7.39 15.92 -5.11
CA ASP A 109 -6.98 16.70 -6.28
C ASP A 109 -8.11 16.73 -7.30
N SER A 110 -8.50 17.93 -7.70
CA SER A 110 -9.53 18.17 -8.73
C SER A 110 -8.94 18.26 -10.13
N SER A 111 -7.64 18.06 -10.30
CA SER A 111 -7.00 18.14 -11.61
C SER A 111 -7.43 16.99 -12.53
N ALA A 112 -7.42 17.25 -13.83
CA ALA A 112 -7.67 16.22 -14.83
C ALA A 112 -6.50 15.22 -14.97
N PHE A 113 -5.39 15.43 -14.25
CA PHE A 113 -4.18 14.63 -14.38
C PHE A 113 -4.43 13.15 -14.18
N LEU A 114 -5.06 12.77 -13.07
CA LEU A 114 -5.27 11.36 -12.73
C LEU A 114 -6.18 10.66 -13.75
N LYS A 115 -7.20 11.35 -14.24
CA LYS A 115 -8.08 10.85 -15.30
C LYS A 115 -7.29 10.61 -16.58
N ASN A 116 -6.51 11.61 -17.02
CA ASN A 116 -5.70 11.51 -18.23
C ASN A 116 -4.63 10.41 -18.12
N PHE A 117 -3.99 10.29 -16.94
CA PHE A 117 -3.05 9.21 -16.66
C PHE A 117 -3.71 7.84 -16.76
N ALA A 118 -4.86 7.65 -16.10
CA ALA A 118 -5.57 6.38 -16.10
C ALA A 118 -6.01 5.96 -17.51
N GLU A 119 -6.57 6.88 -18.29
CA GLU A 119 -6.98 6.61 -19.68
C GLU A 119 -5.79 6.17 -20.55
N ARG A 120 -4.67 6.87 -20.45
CA ARG A 120 -3.44 6.53 -21.20
C ARG A 120 -2.82 5.22 -20.72
N TYR A 121 -2.81 4.97 -19.42
CA TYR A 121 -2.32 3.71 -18.87
C TYR A 121 -3.13 2.53 -19.38
N GLN A 122 -4.45 2.63 -19.40
CA GLN A 122 -5.34 1.58 -19.92
C GLN A 122 -5.13 1.34 -21.41
N LEU A 123 -4.97 2.41 -22.21
CA LEU A 123 -4.68 2.28 -23.64
C LEU A 123 -3.35 1.54 -23.87
N ARG A 124 -2.30 1.88 -23.15
CA ARG A 124 -1.00 1.20 -23.25
C ARG A 124 -1.06 -0.25 -22.79
N LEU A 125 -1.77 -0.52 -21.71
CA LEU A 125 -1.99 -1.89 -21.24
C LEU A 125 -2.72 -2.72 -22.30
N ALA A 126 -3.74 -2.15 -22.95
CA ALA A 126 -4.47 -2.80 -24.04
C ALA A 126 -3.58 -3.03 -25.29
N GLU A 127 -2.70 -2.09 -25.64
CA GLU A 127 -1.72 -2.25 -26.74
C GLU A 127 -0.76 -3.42 -26.47
N VAL A 128 -0.23 -3.52 -25.25
CA VAL A 128 0.65 -4.64 -24.86
C VAL A 128 -0.12 -5.95 -24.88
N ALA A 129 -1.34 -5.97 -24.38
CA ALA A 129 -2.21 -7.15 -24.40
C ALA A 129 -2.53 -7.62 -25.81
N ALA A 130 -2.81 -6.69 -26.75
CA ALA A 130 -3.10 -7.01 -28.15
C ALA A 130 -1.90 -7.61 -28.89
N ARG A 131 -0.69 -7.16 -28.58
CA ARG A 131 0.57 -7.71 -29.13
C ARG A 131 0.93 -9.05 -28.54
N SER A 132 0.44 -9.34 -27.34
CA SER A 132 0.72 -10.57 -26.60
C SER A 132 -0.58 -11.29 -26.27
N PRO A 133 -0.99 -12.32 -27.01
CA PRO A 133 -2.23 -13.06 -26.78
C PRO A 133 -2.24 -13.88 -25.47
N ALA A 134 -1.26 -13.71 -24.59
CA ALA A 134 -1.29 -14.22 -23.25
C ALA A 134 -2.24 -13.35 -22.40
N ILE A 135 -3.54 -13.64 -22.51
CA ILE A 135 -4.63 -13.15 -21.64
C ILE A 135 -4.24 -13.16 -20.15
N ASP A 136 -3.37 -14.09 -19.78
CA ASP A 136 -2.83 -14.30 -18.44
C ASP A 136 -2.06 -13.07 -17.87
N LEU A 137 -1.43 -12.25 -18.70
CA LEU A 137 -0.67 -11.09 -18.26
C LEU A 137 -1.56 -9.94 -17.80
N VAL A 138 -2.58 -9.62 -18.60
CA VAL A 138 -3.55 -8.56 -18.25
C VAL A 138 -4.33 -8.98 -17.02
N GLU A 139 -4.74 -10.26 -16.93
CA GLU A 139 -5.39 -10.80 -15.74
C GLU A 139 -4.48 -10.81 -14.50
N LYS A 140 -3.22 -11.19 -14.63
CA LYS A 140 -2.27 -11.16 -13.51
C LYS A 140 -2.00 -9.74 -13.02
N THR A 141 -1.79 -8.81 -13.93
CA THR A 141 -1.61 -7.39 -13.59
C THR A 141 -2.89 -6.82 -12.97
N ALA A 142 -4.05 -7.11 -13.54
CA ALA A 142 -5.33 -6.69 -12.98
C ALA A 142 -5.60 -7.34 -11.62
N ARG A 143 -5.25 -8.61 -11.42
CA ARG A 143 -5.36 -9.29 -10.12
C ARG A 143 -4.39 -8.73 -9.10
N GLN A 144 -3.18 -8.35 -9.49
CA GLN A 144 -2.22 -7.70 -8.59
C GLN A 144 -2.71 -6.32 -8.15
N LEU A 145 -3.24 -5.55 -9.09
CA LEU A 145 -3.86 -4.26 -8.80
C LEU A 145 -5.17 -4.41 -7.99
N ALA A 146 -5.92 -5.50 -8.19
CA ALA A 146 -7.12 -5.82 -7.43
C ALA A 146 -6.81 -6.40 -6.03
N ASN A 147 -5.67 -7.06 -5.85
CA ASN A 147 -5.18 -7.55 -4.56
C ASN A 147 -4.46 -6.45 -3.76
N TYR A 148 -4.18 -5.32 -4.37
CA TYR A 148 -3.79 -4.13 -3.66
C TYR A 148 -4.94 -3.79 -2.70
N PRO A 149 -4.70 -3.70 -1.40
CA PRO A 149 -5.77 -3.64 -0.41
C PRO A 149 -6.74 -2.51 -0.76
N ALA A 150 -7.97 -2.89 -1.08
CA ALA A 150 -9.01 -1.93 -1.38
C ALA A 150 -9.24 -1.04 -0.15
N PRO A 151 -9.46 0.26 -0.34
CA PRO A 151 -9.87 1.13 0.75
C PRO A 151 -11.12 0.55 1.42
N PHE A 152 -11.18 0.61 2.74
CA PHE A 152 -12.12 -0.09 3.60
C PHE A 152 -13.59 0.37 3.45
N ALA A 153 -13.83 1.45 2.72
CA ALA A 153 -15.16 1.93 2.40
C ALA A 153 -15.34 2.01 0.89
N PRO A 154 -16.47 1.55 0.33
CA PRO A 154 -16.82 1.83 -1.06
C PRO A 154 -17.10 3.32 -1.19
N ASN A 155 -16.04 4.10 -1.39
CA ASN A 155 -16.17 5.49 -1.79
C ASN A 155 -16.64 5.53 -3.25
N PRO A 156 -17.65 6.35 -3.62
CA PRO A 156 -18.03 6.55 -5.02
C PRO A 156 -16.89 7.10 -5.90
N SER A 157 -15.75 7.47 -5.33
CA SER A 157 -14.48 7.71 -6.03
C SER A 157 -13.65 6.45 -6.32
N ALA A 158 -14.24 5.26 -6.27
CA ALA A 158 -13.57 3.99 -6.64
C ALA A 158 -12.79 4.04 -7.98
N PRO A 159 -13.20 4.80 -9.02
CA PRO A 159 -12.38 5.03 -10.20
C PRO A 159 -11.02 5.65 -9.89
N THR A 160 -10.94 6.45 -8.85
CA THR A 160 -9.72 7.13 -8.42
C THR A 160 -8.73 6.16 -7.78
N ALA A 161 -9.19 5.21 -6.97
CA ALA A 161 -8.33 4.19 -6.37
C ALA A 161 -7.72 3.26 -7.43
N ALA A 162 -8.51 2.78 -8.38
CA ALA A 162 -8.03 1.96 -9.48
C ALA A 162 -7.04 2.72 -10.39
N ALA A 163 -7.22 4.03 -10.56
CA ALA A 163 -6.31 4.87 -11.33
C ALA A 163 -4.99 5.14 -10.60
N LEU A 164 -5.02 5.21 -9.27
CA LEU A 164 -3.84 5.43 -8.44
C LEU A 164 -2.99 4.16 -8.28
N ALA A 165 -3.60 2.98 -8.25
CA ALA A 165 -2.91 1.75 -7.92
C ALA A 165 -1.64 1.47 -8.75
N PRO A 166 -1.60 1.66 -10.09
CA PRO A 166 -0.36 1.49 -10.85
C PRO A 166 0.72 2.48 -10.44
N LEU A 167 0.33 3.73 -10.14
CA LEU A 167 1.26 4.78 -9.76
C LEU A 167 1.84 4.52 -8.36
N GLU A 168 1.02 4.09 -7.41
CA GLU A 168 1.44 3.73 -6.06
C GLU A 168 2.38 2.51 -6.08
N LEU A 169 2.06 1.50 -6.90
CA LEU A 169 2.91 0.31 -7.06
C LEU A 169 4.27 0.66 -7.65
N ALA A 170 4.31 1.53 -8.66
CA ALA A 170 5.57 2.02 -9.22
C ALA A 170 6.37 2.83 -8.19
N ALA A 171 5.70 3.67 -7.40
CA ALA A 171 6.32 4.44 -6.35
C ALA A 171 6.93 3.54 -5.24
N GLU A 172 6.20 2.49 -4.85
CA GLU A 172 6.68 1.49 -3.88
C GLU A 172 7.90 0.75 -4.41
N HIS A 173 7.84 0.26 -5.65
CA HIS A 173 8.95 -0.44 -6.30
C HIS A 173 10.21 0.43 -6.41
N LEU A 174 10.05 1.73 -6.65
CA LEU A 174 11.14 2.71 -6.72
C LEU A 174 11.54 3.29 -5.35
N ASN A 175 11.03 2.75 -4.26
CA ASN A 175 11.29 3.19 -2.89
C ASN A 175 11.03 4.70 -2.66
N VAL A 176 9.98 5.24 -3.29
CA VAL A 176 9.53 6.60 -3.01
C VAL A 176 9.10 6.69 -1.54
N PRO A 177 9.51 7.73 -0.77
CA PRO A 177 9.12 7.87 0.63
C PRO A 177 7.60 7.91 0.81
N ALA A 178 7.07 7.18 1.79
CA ALA A 178 5.62 7.11 2.05
C ALA A 178 5.17 7.94 3.25
N ASP A 179 6.10 8.55 3.97
CA ASP A 179 5.89 9.30 5.20
C ASP A 179 5.59 10.79 4.98
N MET A 180 5.27 11.17 3.74
CA MET A 180 4.80 12.50 3.36
C MET A 180 3.55 12.41 2.48
N PRO A 181 2.69 13.44 2.48
CA PRO A 181 1.51 13.45 1.62
C PRO A 181 1.87 13.85 0.19
N TYR A 182 1.13 13.31 -0.77
CA TYR A 182 1.28 13.58 -2.19
C TYR A 182 -0.03 14.05 -2.82
N THR A 183 0.04 14.95 -3.80
CA THR A 183 -1.00 14.98 -4.84
C THR A 183 -0.67 13.91 -5.87
N PRO A 184 -1.65 13.42 -6.67
CA PRO A 184 -1.37 12.46 -7.74
C PRO A 184 -0.24 12.92 -8.68
N LYS A 185 -0.23 14.21 -8.98
CA LYS A 185 0.76 14.85 -9.84
C LYS A 185 2.16 14.88 -9.23
N LEU A 186 2.25 15.20 -7.92
CA LEU A 186 3.53 15.18 -7.20
C LEU A 186 4.09 13.76 -7.09
N LEU A 187 3.23 12.77 -6.82
CA LEU A 187 3.67 11.38 -6.79
C LEU A 187 4.22 10.95 -8.16
N ALA A 188 3.52 11.28 -9.23
CA ALA A 188 3.97 11.01 -10.60
C ALA A 188 5.32 11.66 -10.93
N ALA A 189 5.49 12.94 -10.56
CA ALA A 189 6.76 13.65 -10.75
C ALA A 189 7.90 13.02 -9.95
N THR A 190 7.61 12.56 -8.71
CA THR A 190 8.61 11.88 -7.87
C THR A 190 8.99 10.52 -8.46
N VAL A 191 8.01 9.75 -8.94
CA VAL A 191 8.24 8.48 -9.66
C VAL A 191 9.14 8.72 -10.86
N MET A 192 8.84 9.70 -11.72
CA MET A 192 9.68 10.03 -12.88
C MET A 192 11.09 10.41 -12.47
N GLY A 193 11.26 11.29 -11.47
CA GLY A 193 12.59 11.67 -10.99
C GLY A 193 13.38 10.53 -10.35
N SER A 194 12.72 9.46 -9.90
CA SER A 194 13.37 8.25 -9.40
C SER A 194 13.88 7.36 -10.54
N PHE A 195 13.19 7.31 -11.68
CA PHE A 195 13.68 6.65 -12.90
C PHE A 195 14.95 7.29 -13.44
N GLU A 196 15.03 8.62 -13.47
CA GLU A 196 16.20 9.34 -13.96
C GLU A 196 17.47 9.13 -13.13
N LYS A 197 17.30 8.73 -11.87
CA LYS A 197 18.41 8.50 -10.92
C LYS A 197 18.94 7.07 -10.92
N ASP A 198 18.19 6.12 -11.44
CA ASP A 198 18.63 4.72 -11.52
C ASP A 198 19.22 4.44 -12.92
N PRO A 199 20.56 4.42 -13.06
CA PRO A 199 21.21 4.13 -14.34
C PRO A 199 21.07 2.66 -14.75
N ALA A 200 20.47 1.81 -13.93
CA ALA A 200 20.08 0.45 -14.29
C ALA A 200 18.83 0.41 -15.16
N ASP A 201 18.63 1.41 -15.97
CA ASP A 201 17.53 1.63 -16.91
C ASP A 201 17.37 0.47 -17.93
N ARG A 202 17.11 -0.73 -17.38
CA ARG A 202 16.88 -1.96 -18.15
C ARG A 202 15.47 -2.02 -18.73
N PHE A 203 14.56 -1.19 -18.23
CA PHE A 203 13.12 -1.32 -18.46
C PHE A 203 12.61 -0.59 -19.72
N PRO A 204 13.00 0.62 -20.08
CA PRO A 204 12.51 1.27 -21.28
C PRO A 204 12.90 0.53 -22.55
N ALA A 205 14.12 -0.02 -22.62
CA ALA A 205 14.62 -0.74 -23.80
C ALA A 205 13.85 -2.05 -24.08
N LEU A 206 13.38 -2.75 -23.04
CA LEU A 206 12.64 -4.01 -23.18
C LEU A 206 11.24 -3.79 -23.76
N LEU A 207 10.66 -2.63 -23.57
CA LEU A 207 9.34 -2.30 -24.12
C LEU A 207 9.40 -1.66 -25.52
N ASP A 208 10.57 -1.30 -26.04
CA ASP A 208 10.73 -0.62 -27.35
C ASP A 208 10.52 -1.50 -28.58
N GLY A 209 10.36 -2.81 -28.39
CA GLY A 209 9.86 -3.71 -29.44
C GLY A 209 10.74 -3.86 -30.68
N LYS A 210 12.01 -3.45 -30.65
CA LYS A 210 12.85 -3.47 -31.84
C LYS A 210 13.60 -4.77 -32.10
N ASP A 211 13.82 -5.59 -31.06
CA ASP A 211 14.60 -6.84 -31.25
C ASP A 211 14.06 -7.98 -30.39
N GLY A 212 13.09 -8.74 -30.91
CA GLY A 212 12.67 -10.02 -30.32
C GLY A 212 12.00 -9.96 -28.94
N SER A 213 11.56 -8.80 -28.51
CA SER A 213 11.21 -8.47 -27.15
C SER A 213 9.84 -8.96 -26.67
N LEU A 214 8.97 -9.44 -27.56
CA LEU A 214 7.64 -9.99 -27.20
C LEU A 214 7.74 -11.17 -26.22
N VAL A 215 8.79 -12.00 -26.35
CA VAL A 215 9.07 -13.10 -25.43
C VAL A 215 9.64 -12.56 -24.11
N ALA A 216 10.46 -11.51 -24.17
CA ALA A 216 11.02 -10.86 -22.99
C ALA A 216 9.96 -10.10 -22.19
N GLU A 217 9.04 -9.38 -22.85
CA GLU A 217 7.88 -8.73 -22.23
C GLU A 217 7.00 -9.75 -21.49
N LYS A 218 6.71 -10.90 -22.12
CA LYS A 218 5.94 -11.98 -21.50
C LYS A 218 6.65 -12.60 -20.31
N ALA A 219 7.94 -12.85 -20.45
CA ALA A 219 8.76 -13.44 -19.40
C ALA A 219 8.87 -12.49 -18.20
N MET A 220 9.07 -11.20 -18.44
CA MET A 220 9.18 -10.18 -17.40
C MET A 220 7.86 -9.99 -16.66
N ALA A 221 6.76 -9.86 -17.37
CA ALA A 221 5.46 -9.69 -16.74
C ALA A 221 5.01 -10.92 -15.94
N ALA A 222 5.48 -12.11 -16.31
CA ALA A 222 5.23 -13.33 -15.56
C ALA A 222 6.19 -13.50 -14.36
N ALA A 223 7.44 -13.05 -14.50
CA ALA A 223 8.49 -13.26 -13.51
C ALA A 223 8.64 -12.06 -12.53
N ALA A 224 8.36 -10.84 -13.00
CA ALA A 224 8.51 -9.62 -12.24
C ALA A 224 7.39 -8.62 -12.58
N PRO A 225 6.15 -8.90 -12.17
CA PRO A 225 4.99 -8.08 -12.53
C PRO A 225 5.06 -6.64 -12.01
N GLU A 226 5.74 -6.40 -10.88
CA GLU A 226 5.95 -5.06 -10.32
C GLU A 226 6.84 -4.21 -11.23
N GLU A 227 7.90 -4.80 -11.76
CA GLU A 227 8.80 -4.18 -12.73
C GLU A 227 8.06 -3.82 -14.03
N PHE A 228 7.21 -4.73 -14.50
CA PHE A 228 6.39 -4.50 -15.69
C PHE A 228 5.43 -3.32 -15.49
N VAL A 229 4.69 -3.28 -14.39
CA VAL A 229 3.79 -2.16 -14.07
C VAL A 229 4.58 -0.86 -13.98
N THR A 230 5.74 -0.88 -13.31
CA THR A 230 6.61 0.28 -13.15
C THR A 230 7.10 0.82 -14.50
N ALA A 231 7.53 -0.04 -15.42
CA ALA A 231 7.93 0.33 -16.77
C ALA A 231 6.75 0.92 -17.57
N LEU A 232 5.56 0.34 -17.45
CA LEU A 232 4.36 0.83 -18.13
C LEU A 232 3.93 2.20 -17.60
N VAL A 233 4.06 2.44 -16.29
CA VAL A 233 3.82 3.73 -15.64
C VAL A 233 4.78 4.78 -16.18
N SER A 234 6.09 4.50 -16.22
CA SER A 234 7.10 5.41 -16.75
C SER A 234 6.77 5.89 -18.18
N ARG A 235 6.45 4.96 -19.07
CA ARG A 235 6.04 5.29 -20.44
C ARG A 235 4.76 6.10 -20.51
N THR A 236 3.80 5.78 -19.65
CA THR A 236 2.54 6.51 -19.59
C THR A 236 2.77 7.95 -19.14
N LEU A 237 3.62 8.15 -18.14
CA LEU A 237 3.95 9.46 -17.61
C LEU A 237 4.75 10.33 -18.60
N ALA A 238 5.55 9.73 -19.46
CA ALA A 238 6.27 10.47 -20.51
C ALA A 238 5.33 11.18 -21.50
N ASP A 239 4.09 10.69 -21.65
CA ASP A 239 3.09 11.27 -22.56
C ASP A 239 2.04 12.14 -21.84
N VAL A 240 2.09 12.25 -20.52
CA VAL A 240 1.15 13.04 -19.73
C VAL A 240 1.84 14.29 -19.20
N PRO A 241 1.32 15.51 -19.49
CA PRO A 241 1.92 16.75 -18.98
C PRO A 241 1.94 16.76 -17.44
N LEU A 242 3.13 16.87 -16.88
CA LEU A 242 3.34 17.04 -15.43
C LEU A 242 3.36 18.52 -15.01
N PHE A 243 3.35 19.45 -16.01
CA PHE A 243 3.39 20.89 -15.78
C PHE A 243 2.28 21.62 -16.52
#